data_5aea23419bf16aba05c211eba23017db
#
_entry.id   5aea23419bf16aba05c211eba23017db
#
_cell.length_a   1.000
_cell.length_b   1.000
_cell.length_c   1.000
_cell.angle_alpha   90.00
_cell.angle_beta   90.00
_cell.angle_gamma   90.00
#
_symmetry.space_group_name_H-M   'P 1'
#
loop_
_entity.id
_entity.type
_entity.pdbx_description
1 polymer ?
#
loop_
_entity_poly.entity_id
_entity_poly.type
_entity_poly.pdbx_seq_one_letter_code
_entity_poly.pdbx_strand_id
1 'polypeptide(L)'
;MKKRLVLFLCALICVHAMAFAIDIGSLVEGAVANSDSIEKLGITKENSLVSSQLAELEDETKVSVSSGTLLVEKDSFSVNPSVNVSLGGLDDDLSVGFGVANSTSIGFGNGLKSSTVTPSASVSKTFDLSSFVDERDSISKTINALQRELNYSKGVLEFENNVINDVISIIQTTISIETSQRELERRQKSYESDIALGVVNEGSLSDMKAQMELSKLSTSLENSKTQLETAKRSFYNDYGIAYEDIDSVREAVLEVATSSDGNTSVRVSKLNLDKAQQELDAKTGDADESLRLSSSIETPVTFSSGADAKASVSGNMGAMISGPNYSVSATANAKYDGTFTPSLTIQGTWSNRTDRKATDLEVLTLENNLIVAQMNYDNAKQSYDDTVRALSIEVQNHKATVEAFEVEAQYNQKILEYTTTLYEKGMASDSELSDAQAAVSKDDANRIVYALQALVLENRIKINEL
;
A
#
# COMPACT_ATOMS: atom_id res chain seq x y z
N MET A 1 -19.12 -12.79 64.21
CA MET A 1 -18.79 -13.58 62.99
C MET A 1 -19.32 -12.95 61.70
N LYS A 2 -20.53 -12.35 61.65
CA LYS A 2 -21.08 -11.77 60.41
C LYS A 2 -20.28 -10.59 59.82
N LYS A 3 -19.67 -9.70 60.62
CA LYS A 3 -18.88 -8.54 60.15
C LYS A 3 -17.53 -8.95 59.48
N ARG A 4 -16.95 -10.07 59.87
CA ARG A 4 -15.70 -10.57 59.22
C ARG A 4 -15.98 -11.27 57.91
N LEU A 5 -17.16 -11.85 57.71
CA LEU A 5 -17.54 -12.51 56.47
C LEU A 5 -17.83 -11.47 55.35
N VAL A 6 -18.44 -10.33 55.74
CA VAL A 6 -18.72 -9.22 54.80
C VAL A 6 -17.42 -8.55 54.32
N LEU A 7 -16.44 -8.36 55.25
CA LEU A 7 -15.13 -7.80 54.86
C LEU A 7 -14.33 -8.75 53.98
N PHE A 8 -14.47 -10.07 54.18
CA PHE A 8 -13.82 -11.06 53.30
C PHE A 8 -14.49 -11.18 51.94
N LEU A 9 -15.81 -11.00 51.85
CA LEU A 9 -16.54 -10.96 50.58
C LEU A 9 -16.23 -9.67 49.80
N CYS A 10 -16.14 -8.50 50.47
CA CYS A 10 -15.70 -7.27 49.83
C CYS A 10 -14.24 -7.33 49.35
N ALA A 11 -13.34 -7.96 50.13
CA ALA A 11 -11.96 -8.16 49.69
C ALA A 11 -11.84 -9.16 48.54
N LEU A 12 -12.72 -10.18 48.45
CA LEU A 12 -12.74 -11.14 47.35
C LEU A 12 -13.33 -10.49 46.06
N ILE A 13 -14.29 -9.55 46.19
CA ILE A 13 -14.87 -8.78 45.08
C ILE A 13 -13.83 -7.77 44.57
N CYS A 14 -13.02 -7.14 45.47
CA CYS A 14 -11.95 -6.23 45.04
C CYS A 14 -10.75 -6.97 44.39
N VAL A 15 -10.53 -8.26 44.66
CA VAL A 15 -9.46 -9.05 44.04
C VAL A 15 -9.86 -9.54 42.64
N HIS A 16 -11.17 -9.62 42.31
CA HIS A 16 -11.62 -9.96 40.97
C HIS A 16 -11.83 -8.73 40.07
N ALA A 17 -11.63 -7.51 40.58
CA ALA A 17 -11.70 -6.26 39.84
C ALA A 17 -10.32 -5.66 39.53
N MET A 18 -9.24 -6.44 39.61
CA MET A 18 -8.03 -6.15 38.86
C MET A 18 -8.15 -6.80 37.48
N ALA A 19 -9.16 -6.44 36.73
CA ALA A 19 -9.07 -6.45 35.28
C ALA A 19 -7.90 -5.50 34.97
N PHE A 20 -6.85 -6.00 34.38
CA PHE A 20 -5.77 -5.17 33.85
C PHE A 20 -6.39 -4.34 32.75
N ALA A 21 -6.75 -3.13 33.11
CA ALA A 21 -7.22 -2.19 32.14
C ALA A 21 -6.07 -1.85 31.19
N ILE A 22 -6.34 -1.97 29.94
CA ILE A 22 -5.34 -1.85 28.87
C ILE A 22 -5.41 -0.45 28.28
N ASP A 23 -4.24 0.11 27.96
CA ASP A 23 -4.14 1.26 27.08
C ASP A 23 -4.55 0.85 25.65
N ILE A 24 -5.37 1.69 25.00
CA ILE A 24 -5.84 1.45 23.63
C ILE A 24 -4.67 1.21 22.66
N GLY A 25 -3.53 1.87 22.87
CA GLY A 25 -2.33 1.68 22.05
C GLY A 25 -1.87 0.22 22.05
N SER A 26 -1.81 -0.41 23.23
CA SER A 26 -1.41 -1.83 23.37
C SER A 26 -2.39 -2.78 22.68
N LEU A 27 -3.69 -2.47 22.73
CA LEU A 27 -4.72 -3.27 22.06
C LEU A 27 -4.62 -3.14 20.53
N VAL A 28 -4.44 -1.91 20.02
CA VAL A 28 -4.25 -1.66 18.58
C VAL A 28 -2.97 -2.31 18.07
N GLU A 29 -1.84 -2.16 18.79
CA GLU A 29 -0.56 -2.81 18.44
C GLU A 29 -0.70 -4.34 18.39
N GLY A 30 -1.40 -4.92 19.38
CA GLY A 30 -1.69 -6.36 19.41
C GLY A 30 -2.53 -6.81 18.22
N ALA A 31 -3.55 -6.03 17.82
CA ALA A 31 -4.38 -6.29 16.66
C ALA A 31 -3.58 -6.21 15.35
N VAL A 32 -2.75 -5.18 15.19
CA VAL A 32 -1.87 -5.02 14.03
C VAL A 32 -0.88 -6.19 13.91
N ALA A 33 -0.27 -6.59 15.03
CA ALA A 33 0.70 -7.68 15.06
C ALA A 33 0.10 -9.06 14.72
N ASN A 34 -1.18 -9.28 14.98
CA ASN A 34 -1.87 -10.56 14.73
C ASN A 34 -2.70 -10.53 13.44
N SER A 35 -2.70 -9.43 12.68
CA SER A 35 -3.53 -9.30 11.49
C SER A 35 -2.90 -9.88 10.23
N ASP A 36 -3.52 -10.94 9.69
CA ASP A 36 -3.18 -11.49 8.37
C ASP A 36 -3.29 -10.46 7.24
N SER A 37 -4.17 -9.46 7.39
CA SER A 37 -4.35 -8.39 6.39
C SER A 37 -3.16 -7.44 6.38
N ILE A 38 -2.63 -7.07 7.53
CA ILE A 38 -1.43 -6.22 7.64
C ILE A 38 -0.19 -7.00 7.21
N GLU A 39 -0.08 -8.28 7.58
CA GLU A 39 1.00 -9.16 7.10
C GLU A 39 0.99 -9.24 5.56
N LYS A 40 -0.17 -9.44 4.94
CA LYS A 40 -0.32 -9.44 3.47
C LYS A 40 0.08 -8.11 2.83
N LEU A 41 -0.26 -6.98 3.44
CA LEU A 41 0.19 -5.66 2.97
C LEU A 41 1.71 -5.54 3.04
N GLY A 42 2.34 -6.00 4.11
CA GLY A 42 3.79 -6.05 4.28
C GLY A 42 4.47 -6.91 3.21
N ILE A 43 3.96 -8.13 2.99
CA ILE A 43 4.44 -9.05 1.95
C ILE A 43 4.27 -8.44 0.55
N THR A 44 3.14 -7.75 0.29
CA THR A 44 2.90 -7.09 -1.01
C THR A 44 3.91 -5.97 -1.24
N LYS A 45 4.20 -5.16 -0.21
CA LYS A 45 5.23 -4.12 -0.24
C LYS A 45 6.62 -4.72 -0.55
N GLU A 46 6.99 -5.80 0.14
CA GLU A 46 8.27 -6.49 -0.04
C GLU A 46 8.39 -7.14 -1.42
N ASN A 47 7.37 -7.87 -1.87
CA ASN A 47 7.35 -8.49 -3.21
C ASN A 47 7.49 -7.45 -4.32
N SER A 48 6.87 -6.30 -4.19
CA SER A 48 7.00 -5.20 -5.15
C SER A 48 8.40 -4.59 -5.14
N LEU A 49 9.08 -4.55 -3.98
CA LEU A 49 10.47 -4.14 -3.87
C LEU A 49 11.40 -5.15 -4.54
N VAL A 50 11.23 -6.45 -4.24
CA VAL A 50 11.98 -7.54 -4.84
C VAL A 50 11.79 -7.57 -6.36
N SER A 51 10.58 -7.37 -6.86
CA SER A 51 10.31 -7.31 -8.31
C SER A 51 11.04 -6.15 -8.99
N SER A 52 11.14 -5.00 -8.32
CA SER A 52 11.88 -3.85 -8.85
C SER A 52 13.41 -4.12 -8.86
N GLN A 53 13.93 -4.80 -7.84
CA GLN A 53 15.34 -5.21 -7.79
C GLN A 53 15.65 -6.31 -8.81
N LEU A 54 14.73 -7.27 -9.03
CA LEU A 54 14.90 -8.29 -10.06
C LEU A 54 14.93 -7.68 -11.46
N ALA A 55 14.09 -6.67 -11.73
CA ALA A 55 14.12 -5.96 -13.01
C ALA A 55 15.46 -5.24 -13.25
N GLU A 56 16.07 -4.68 -12.19
CA GLU A 56 17.43 -4.12 -12.28
C GLU A 56 18.49 -5.18 -12.57
N LEU A 57 18.40 -6.36 -11.94
CA LEU A 57 19.33 -7.47 -12.15
C LEU A 57 19.17 -8.13 -13.52
N GLU A 58 17.95 -8.19 -14.07
CA GLU A 58 17.70 -8.75 -15.42
C GLU A 58 18.39 -7.94 -16.53
N ASP A 59 18.67 -6.66 -16.29
CA ASP A 59 19.42 -5.83 -17.24
C ASP A 59 20.94 -6.02 -17.15
N GLU A 60 21.47 -6.63 -16.08
CA GLU A 60 22.91 -6.71 -15.84
C GLU A 60 23.64 -7.83 -16.60
N THR A 61 23.02 -9.00 -16.80
CA THR A 61 23.69 -10.11 -17.50
C THR A 61 22.71 -11.03 -18.16
N LYS A 62 22.82 -11.15 -19.49
CA LYS A 62 22.00 -12.10 -20.27
C LYS A 62 22.88 -13.23 -20.86
N VAL A 63 22.50 -14.47 -20.54
CA VAL A 63 23.06 -15.64 -21.16
C VAL A 63 22.03 -16.25 -22.12
N SER A 64 22.30 -16.24 -23.40
CA SER A 64 21.45 -16.87 -24.41
C SER A 64 22.12 -18.11 -24.99
N VAL A 65 21.39 -19.21 -24.97
CA VAL A 65 21.81 -20.46 -25.61
C VAL A 65 20.80 -20.78 -26.71
N SER A 66 21.28 -20.85 -27.94
CA SER A 66 20.46 -21.23 -29.06
C SER A 66 20.94 -22.60 -29.62
N SER A 67 20.03 -23.55 -29.78
CA SER A 67 20.29 -24.79 -30.47
C SER A 67 20.60 -24.58 -31.97
N GLY A 68 20.34 -23.35 -32.44
CA GLY A 68 20.54 -22.97 -33.82
C GLY A 68 19.51 -23.56 -34.78
N THR A 69 19.80 -23.41 -36.07
CA THR A 69 18.95 -23.93 -37.16
C THR A 69 19.45 -25.29 -37.60
N LEU A 70 18.55 -26.27 -37.68
CA LEU A 70 18.81 -27.53 -38.36
C LEU A 70 18.39 -27.36 -39.82
N LEU A 71 19.36 -27.35 -40.72
CA LEU A 71 19.12 -27.33 -42.16
C LEU A 71 19.39 -28.72 -42.73
N VAL A 72 18.38 -29.29 -43.35
CA VAL A 72 18.49 -30.60 -44.03
C VAL A 72 18.42 -30.36 -45.53
N GLU A 73 19.53 -30.71 -46.22
CA GLU A 73 19.63 -30.67 -47.67
C GLU A 73 19.62 -32.10 -48.22
N LYS A 74 19.54 -32.23 -49.55
CA LYS A 74 19.46 -33.55 -50.20
C LYS A 74 20.63 -34.48 -49.83
N ASP A 75 21.82 -33.94 -49.65
CA ASP A 75 23.06 -34.69 -49.45
C ASP A 75 23.76 -34.40 -48.13
N SER A 76 23.18 -33.55 -47.28
CA SER A 76 23.79 -33.14 -46.02
C SER A 76 22.79 -32.56 -45.03
N PHE A 77 23.17 -32.54 -43.79
CA PHE A 77 22.49 -31.70 -42.78
C PHE A 77 23.50 -30.81 -42.06
N SER A 78 23.05 -29.65 -41.61
CA SER A 78 23.89 -28.74 -40.83
C SER A 78 23.17 -28.30 -39.55
N VAL A 79 23.94 -28.14 -38.50
CA VAL A 79 23.45 -27.66 -37.19
C VAL A 79 24.33 -26.49 -36.76
N ASN A 80 23.69 -25.40 -36.32
CA ASN A 80 24.37 -24.14 -35.97
C ASN A 80 24.04 -23.72 -34.54
N PRO A 81 24.49 -24.44 -33.48
CA PRO A 81 24.30 -24.01 -32.11
C PRO A 81 25.18 -22.81 -31.80
N SER A 82 24.66 -21.92 -30.93
CA SER A 82 25.42 -20.78 -30.42
C SER A 82 25.17 -20.55 -28.96
N VAL A 83 26.17 -20.06 -28.25
CA VAL A 83 26.09 -19.57 -26.89
C VAL A 83 26.59 -18.15 -26.90
N ASN A 84 25.76 -17.22 -26.42
CA ASN A 84 26.11 -15.82 -26.28
C ASN A 84 25.92 -15.40 -24.82
N VAL A 85 26.90 -14.71 -24.31
CA VAL A 85 26.85 -14.07 -22.98
C VAL A 85 26.99 -12.58 -23.22
N SER A 86 26.00 -11.82 -22.86
CA SER A 86 26.06 -10.35 -22.85
C SER A 86 26.07 -9.86 -21.41
N LEU A 87 27.06 -9.06 -21.08
CA LEU A 87 27.19 -8.38 -19.84
C LEU A 87 26.59 -6.98 -20.02
N GLY A 88 25.44 -6.74 -19.38
CA GLY A 88 24.87 -5.42 -19.21
C GLY A 88 25.25 -4.88 -17.82
N GLY A 89 24.96 -3.61 -17.55
CA GLY A 89 25.11 -3.05 -16.19
C GLY A 89 26.48 -2.47 -15.85
N LEU A 90 27.42 -2.45 -16.80
CA LEU A 90 28.69 -1.71 -16.60
C LEU A 90 28.52 -0.19 -16.79
N ASP A 91 27.53 0.19 -17.54
CA ASP A 91 27.06 1.54 -17.84
C ASP A 91 25.79 1.30 -18.70
N ASP A 92 24.69 2.00 -18.50
CA ASP A 92 23.39 1.69 -19.14
C ASP A 92 23.46 1.54 -20.67
N ASP A 93 24.50 2.11 -21.29
CA ASP A 93 24.73 2.11 -22.74
C ASP A 93 25.89 1.22 -23.19
N LEU A 94 26.58 0.52 -22.28
CA LEU A 94 27.71 -0.34 -22.61
C LEU A 94 27.32 -1.81 -22.59
N SER A 95 27.40 -2.47 -23.74
CA SER A 95 27.24 -3.91 -23.83
C SER A 95 28.55 -4.61 -24.23
N VAL A 96 28.91 -5.64 -23.49
CA VAL A 96 30.05 -6.52 -23.79
C VAL A 96 29.51 -7.92 -24.01
N GLY A 97 29.81 -8.49 -25.17
CA GLY A 97 29.33 -9.80 -25.53
C GLY A 97 30.49 -10.77 -25.81
N PHE A 98 30.33 -11.99 -25.36
CA PHE A 98 31.21 -13.11 -25.72
C PHE A 98 30.35 -14.22 -26.28
N GLY A 99 30.75 -14.77 -27.41
CA GLY A 99 29.99 -15.82 -28.07
C GLY A 99 30.86 -16.94 -28.62
N VAL A 100 30.26 -18.10 -28.73
CA VAL A 100 30.83 -19.20 -29.51
C VAL A 100 29.71 -19.75 -30.39
N ALA A 101 29.90 -19.64 -31.70
CA ALA A 101 29.01 -20.25 -32.67
C ALA A 101 29.70 -21.49 -33.29
N ASN A 102 28.94 -22.54 -33.54
CA ASN A 102 29.41 -23.70 -34.24
C ASN A 102 28.49 -23.96 -35.45
N SER A 103 29.08 -24.12 -36.60
CA SER A 103 28.40 -24.55 -37.82
C SER A 103 28.99 -25.88 -38.30
N THR A 104 28.24 -26.95 -38.18
CA THR A 104 28.70 -28.29 -38.59
C THR A 104 27.81 -28.83 -39.70
N SER A 105 28.43 -29.22 -40.81
CA SER A 105 27.78 -29.88 -41.96
C SER A 105 28.25 -31.31 -42.09
N ILE A 106 27.30 -32.25 -42.10
CA ILE A 106 27.56 -33.69 -42.23
C ILE A 106 26.88 -34.22 -43.50
N GLY A 107 27.65 -34.87 -44.37
CA GLY A 107 27.13 -35.47 -45.60
C GLY A 107 26.54 -36.85 -45.35
N PHE A 108 25.41 -37.16 -45.99
CA PHE A 108 24.83 -38.49 -45.96
C PHE A 108 25.74 -39.45 -46.73
N GLY A 109 26.40 -40.38 -46.03
CA GLY A 109 27.30 -41.40 -46.60
C GLY A 109 28.81 -41.08 -46.59
N ASN A 110 29.19 -39.81 -46.45
CA ASN A 110 30.60 -39.37 -46.44
C ASN A 110 31.11 -38.80 -45.12
N GLY A 111 30.24 -38.76 -44.09
CA GLY A 111 30.59 -38.23 -42.77
C GLY A 111 30.74 -36.71 -42.74
N LEU A 112 31.59 -36.18 -41.85
CA LEU A 112 31.82 -34.78 -41.66
C LEU A 112 32.31 -34.07 -42.91
N LYS A 113 31.56 -33.14 -43.49
CA LYS A 113 32.00 -32.28 -44.60
C LYS A 113 32.84 -31.11 -44.10
N SER A 114 32.29 -30.38 -43.12
CA SER A 114 32.96 -29.25 -42.46
C SER A 114 32.41 -28.97 -41.10
N SER A 115 33.23 -28.48 -40.22
CA SER A 115 32.83 -27.93 -38.94
C SER A 115 33.59 -26.62 -38.71
N THR A 116 32.88 -25.54 -38.42
CA THR A 116 33.48 -24.24 -38.13
C THR A 116 33.07 -23.83 -36.74
N VAL A 117 34.03 -23.58 -35.88
CA VAL A 117 33.83 -23.01 -34.54
C VAL A 117 34.27 -21.56 -34.60
N THR A 118 33.39 -20.65 -34.22
CA THR A 118 33.63 -19.21 -34.30
C THR A 118 33.47 -18.61 -32.89
N PRO A 119 34.57 -18.52 -32.13
CA PRO A 119 34.56 -17.65 -30.94
C PRO A 119 34.46 -16.18 -31.37
N SER A 120 33.70 -15.43 -30.65
CA SER A 120 33.49 -13.99 -30.90
C SER A 120 33.52 -13.20 -29.58
N ALA A 121 34.01 -11.97 -29.66
CA ALA A 121 33.90 -10.99 -28.60
C ALA A 121 33.43 -9.68 -29.22
N SER A 122 32.51 -9.02 -28.57
CA SER A 122 31.97 -7.73 -29.03
C SER A 122 31.82 -6.74 -27.88
N VAL A 123 32.03 -5.50 -28.21
CA VAL A 123 31.76 -4.35 -27.31
C VAL A 123 30.98 -3.34 -28.11
N SER A 124 29.89 -2.85 -27.56
CA SER A 124 29.18 -1.70 -28.13
C SER A 124 28.80 -0.72 -27.06
N LYS A 125 28.93 0.56 -27.35
CA LYS A 125 28.45 1.65 -26.52
C LYS A 125 27.55 2.56 -27.36
N THR A 126 26.37 2.84 -26.83
CA THR A 126 25.46 3.80 -27.43
C THR A 126 25.59 5.09 -26.61
N PHE A 127 25.83 6.20 -27.24
CA PHE A 127 25.76 7.51 -26.64
C PHE A 127 24.45 8.12 -27.07
N ASP A 128 23.54 8.26 -26.15
CA ASP A 128 22.37 9.09 -26.38
C ASP A 128 22.85 10.54 -26.35
N LEU A 129 22.66 11.25 -27.44
CA LEU A 129 23.01 12.67 -27.54
C LEU A 129 21.97 13.54 -26.86
N SER A 130 20.85 12.93 -26.40
CA SER A 130 19.84 13.55 -25.57
C SER A 130 20.05 13.16 -24.10
N SER A 131 20.35 14.14 -23.27
CA SER A 131 20.56 13.97 -21.82
C SER A 131 19.32 13.66 -20.99
N PHE A 132 18.19 13.30 -21.62
CA PHE A 132 16.87 13.23 -20.95
C PHE A 132 16.36 11.80 -20.63
N VAL A 133 17.04 10.73 -21.07
CA VAL A 133 16.50 9.36 -20.97
C VAL A 133 16.59 8.81 -19.55
N ASP A 134 17.66 9.10 -18.81
CA ASP A 134 17.90 8.56 -17.46
C ASP A 134 16.92 9.07 -16.40
N GLU A 135 16.40 10.30 -16.55
CA GLU A 135 15.51 10.88 -15.54
C GLU A 135 14.11 10.24 -15.53
N ARG A 136 13.59 9.79 -16.67
CA ARG A 136 12.23 9.19 -16.79
C ARG A 136 12.08 7.89 -16.03
N ASP A 137 13.07 7.03 -16.09
CA ASP A 137 13.08 5.75 -15.36
C ASP A 137 13.23 6.00 -13.87
N SER A 138 14.06 6.96 -13.47
CA SER A 138 14.20 7.41 -12.09
C SER A 138 12.89 7.96 -11.53
N ILE A 139 12.16 8.79 -12.31
CA ILE A 139 10.83 9.29 -11.92
C ILE A 139 9.84 8.13 -11.74
N SER A 140 9.79 7.19 -12.68
CA SER A 140 8.89 6.02 -12.59
C SER A 140 9.20 5.15 -11.39
N LYS A 141 10.47 4.88 -11.08
CA LYS A 141 10.91 4.17 -9.87
C LYS A 141 10.48 4.90 -8.61
N THR A 142 10.63 6.23 -8.58
CA THR A 142 10.24 7.09 -7.46
C THR A 142 8.72 7.05 -7.24
N ILE A 143 7.91 7.16 -8.29
CA ILE A 143 6.45 7.07 -8.23
C ILE A 143 6.04 5.72 -7.62
N ASN A 144 6.59 4.63 -8.12
CA ASN A 144 6.28 3.28 -7.63
C ASN A 144 6.66 3.10 -6.16
N ALA A 145 7.80 3.66 -5.73
CA ALA A 145 8.24 3.62 -4.33
C ALA A 145 7.28 4.41 -3.42
N LEU A 146 6.89 5.62 -3.81
CA LEU A 146 5.95 6.46 -3.06
C LEU A 146 4.56 5.79 -2.96
N GLN A 147 4.06 5.22 -4.05
CA GLN A 147 2.76 4.53 -4.03
C GLN A 147 2.75 3.29 -3.14
N ARG A 148 3.84 2.52 -3.12
CA ARG A 148 3.98 1.35 -2.22
C ARG A 148 3.93 1.76 -0.76
N GLU A 149 4.70 2.81 -0.41
CA GLU A 149 4.73 3.32 0.96
C GLU A 149 3.38 3.88 1.39
N LEU A 150 2.75 4.67 0.52
CA LEU A 150 1.41 5.21 0.74
C LEU A 150 0.38 4.11 1.00
N ASN A 151 0.34 3.08 0.15
CA ASN A 151 -0.64 2.00 0.27
C ASN A 151 -0.45 1.21 1.57
N TYR A 152 0.79 0.96 1.98
CA TYR A 152 1.08 0.28 3.23
C TYR A 152 0.69 1.13 4.43
N SER A 153 1.18 2.37 4.52
CA SER A 153 0.93 3.26 5.66
C SER A 153 -0.56 3.59 5.81
N LYS A 154 -1.24 3.86 4.70
CA LYS A 154 -2.69 4.06 4.68
C LYS A 154 -3.45 2.83 5.15
N GLY A 155 -3.06 1.64 4.66
CA GLY A 155 -3.71 0.39 5.04
C GLY A 155 -3.57 0.09 6.54
N VAL A 156 -2.42 0.39 7.15
CA VAL A 156 -2.21 0.26 8.60
C VAL A 156 -3.13 1.22 9.37
N LEU A 157 -3.14 2.51 9.01
CA LEU A 157 -3.97 3.51 9.69
C LEU A 157 -5.48 3.26 9.53
N GLU A 158 -5.92 2.78 8.37
CA GLU A 158 -7.32 2.36 8.16
C GLU A 158 -7.68 1.14 9.01
N PHE A 159 -6.77 0.17 9.14
CA PHE A 159 -6.97 -0.98 10.03
C PHE A 159 -7.05 -0.55 11.50
N GLU A 160 -6.15 0.30 11.97
CA GLU A 160 -6.21 0.89 13.32
C GLU A 160 -7.55 1.59 13.59
N ASN A 161 -8.05 2.38 12.63
CA ASN A 161 -9.35 3.01 12.73
C ASN A 161 -10.50 2.00 12.87
N ASN A 162 -10.42 0.87 12.16
CA ASN A 162 -11.44 -0.17 12.29
C ASN A 162 -11.41 -0.79 13.69
N VAL A 163 -10.23 -1.11 14.23
CA VAL A 163 -10.08 -1.60 15.61
C VAL A 163 -10.69 -0.62 16.61
N ILE A 164 -10.33 0.67 16.51
CA ILE A 164 -10.83 1.72 17.43
C ILE A 164 -12.35 1.88 17.31
N ASN A 165 -12.91 1.86 16.11
CA ASN A 165 -14.35 1.97 15.89
C ASN A 165 -15.13 0.79 16.48
N ASP A 166 -14.59 -0.43 16.38
CA ASP A 166 -15.20 -1.60 17.00
C ASP A 166 -15.15 -1.53 18.51
N VAL A 167 -14.06 -1.04 19.10
CA VAL A 167 -13.96 -0.73 20.54
C VAL A 167 -15.01 0.29 20.95
N ILE A 168 -15.15 1.41 20.22
CA ILE A 168 -16.21 2.43 20.47
C ILE A 168 -17.60 1.77 20.46
N SER A 169 -17.87 0.93 19.48
CA SER A 169 -19.16 0.23 19.36
C SER A 169 -19.43 -0.69 20.56
N ILE A 170 -18.43 -1.42 21.03
CA ILE A 170 -18.54 -2.28 22.22
C ILE A 170 -18.83 -1.44 23.46
N ILE A 171 -18.08 -0.34 23.68
CA ILE A 171 -18.29 0.56 24.83
C ILE A 171 -19.70 1.17 24.79
N GLN A 172 -20.14 1.68 23.65
CA GLN A 172 -21.48 2.27 23.49
C GLN A 172 -22.59 1.25 23.73
N THR A 173 -22.41 0.01 23.28
CA THR A 173 -23.34 -1.08 23.54
C THR A 173 -23.38 -1.41 25.02
N THR A 174 -22.26 -1.41 25.72
CA THR A 174 -22.17 -1.63 27.17
C THR A 174 -22.92 -0.53 27.93
N ILE A 175 -22.70 0.75 27.60
CA ILE A 175 -23.43 1.90 28.17
C ILE A 175 -24.96 1.74 27.96
N SER A 176 -25.37 1.32 26.77
CA SER A 176 -26.79 1.08 26.45
C SER A 176 -27.39 -0.04 27.28
N ILE A 177 -26.67 -1.15 27.48
CA ILE A 177 -27.09 -2.27 28.32
C ILE A 177 -27.26 -1.82 29.78
N GLU A 178 -26.28 -1.13 30.35
CA GLU A 178 -26.35 -0.63 31.71
C GLU A 178 -27.55 0.33 31.92
N THR A 179 -27.77 1.24 30.96
CA THR A 179 -28.91 2.17 30.99
C THR A 179 -30.23 1.40 30.91
N SER A 180 -30.35 0.42 30.04
CA SER A 180 -31.54 -0.39 29.86
C SER A 180 -31.81 -1.31 31.07
N GLN A 181 -30.77 -1.84 31.69
CA GLN A 181 -30.88 -2.64 32.90
C GLN A 181 -31.42 -1.81 34.08
N ARG A 182 -30.93 -0.61 34.28
CA ARG A 182 -31.43 0.32 35.33
C ARG A 182 -32.86 0.73 35.07
N GLU A 183 -33.24 1.01 33.83
CA GLU A 183 -34.63 1.34 33.49
C GLU A 183 -35.56 0.15 33.79
N LEU A 184 -35.14 -1.09 33.46
CA LEU A 184 -35.89 -2.28 33.81
C LEU A 184 -36.06 -2.43 35.33
N GLU A 185 -34.99 -2.29 36.10
CA GLU A 185 -35.02 -2.37 37.57
C GLU A 185 -35.93 -1.28 38.16
N ARG A 186 -35.86 -0.03 37.67
CA ARG A 186 -36.73 1.07 38.09
C ARG A 186 -38.18 0.77 37.78
N ARG A 187 -38.50 0.30 36.59
CA ARG A 187 -39.85 -0.07 36.19
C ARG A 187 -40.41 -1.22 37.01
N GLN A 188 -39.58 -2.21 37.31
CA GLN A 188 -39.94 -3.36 38.11
C GLN A 188 -40.26 -2.91 39.57
N LYS A 189 -39.42 -2.11 40.21
CA LYS A 189 -39.65 -1.55 41.53
C LYS A 189 -40.93 -0.68 41.59
N SER A 190 -41.16 0.15 40.58
CA SER A 190 -42.42 0.95 40.47
C SER A 190 -43.64 0.05 40.39
N TYR A 191 -43.61 -0.98 39.54
CA TYR A 191 -44.70 -1.95 39.38
C TYR A 191 -44.97 -2.70 40.69
N GLU A 192 -43.93 -3.19 41.39
CA GLU A 192 -44.07 -3.86 42.71
C GLU A 192 -44.69 -2.92 43.75
N SER A 193 -44.31 -1.64 43.76
CA SER A 193 -44.89 -0.63 44.65
C SER A 193 -46.35 -0.35 44.33
N ASP A 194 -46.71 -0.22 43.04
CA ASP A 194 -48.08 0.02 42.58
C ASP A 194 -49.05 -1.12 42.95
N ILE A 195 -48.56 -2.38 42.89
CA ILE A 195 -49.29 -3.55 43.39
C ILE A 195 -49.44 -3.49 44.90
N ALA A 196 -48.34 -3.22 45.63
CA ALA A 196 -48.39 -3.17 47.11
C ALA A 196 -49.30 -2.07 47.65
N LEU A 197 -49.38 -0.95 46.92
CA LEU A 197 -50.26 0.18 47.28
C LEU A 197 -51.71 0.01 46.74
N GLY A 198 -52.03 -1.05 46.03
CA GLY A 198 -53.30 -1.31 45.41
C GLY A 198 -53.68 -0.34 44.28
N VAL A 199 -52.72 0.36 43.72
CA VAL A 199 -52.89 1.23 42.55
C VAL A 199 -53.11 0.38 41.29
N VAL A 200 -52.42 -0.74 41.20
CA VAL A 200 -52.58 -1.75 40.18
C VAL A 200 -53.11 -3.06 40.84
N ASN A 201 -54.24 -3.57 40.37
CA ASN A 201 -54.76 -4.83 40.87
C ASN A 201 -54.25 -5.98 39.99
N GLU A 202 -53.83 -7.06 40.63
CA GLU A 202 -53.40 -8.27 39.91
C GLU A 202 -54.52 -8.77 38.96
N GLY A 203 -54.17 -9.12 37.74
CA GLY A 203 -55.09 -9.59 36.69
C GLY A 203 -55.87 -8.47 35.99
N SER A 204 -55.70 -7.20 36.36
CA SER A 204 -56.30 -6.04 35.70
C SER A 204 -55.65 -5.75 34.34
N LEU A 205 -56.30 -4.94 33.50
CA LEU A 205 -55.74 -4.50 32.24
C LEU A 205 -54.45 -3.68 32.44
N SER A 206 -54.38 -2.90 33.52
CA SER A 206 -53.15 -2.14 33.90
C SER A 206 -52.03 -3.07 34.32
N ASP A 207 -52.32 -4.12 35.05
CA ASP A 207 -51.35 -5.18 35.39
C ASP A 207 -50.80 -5.87 34.16
N MET A 208 -51.70 -6.36 33.28
CA MET A 208 -51.26 -7.00 32.01
C MET A 208 -50.42 -6.07 31.13
N LYS A 209 -50.74 -4.76 31.11
CA LYS A 209 -49.97 -3.77 30.36
C LYS A 209 -48.57 -3.61 30.96
N ALA A 210 -48.48 -3.45 32.29
CA ALA A 210 -47.17 -3.31 32.97
C ALA A 210 -46.28 -4.53 32.80
N GLN A 211 -46.85 -5.76 32.94
CA GLN A 211 -46.13 -7.02 32.70
C GLN A 211 -45.65 -7.13 31.25
N MET A 212 -46.48 -6.71 30.28
CA MET A 212 -46.08 -6.69 28.87
C MET A 212 -44.93 -5.73 28.61
N GLU A 213 -44.94 -4.54 29.21
CA GLU A 213 -43.87 -3.54 29.10
C GLU A 213 -42.56 -4.06 29.71
N LEU A 214 -42.62 -4.63 30.93
CA LEU A 214 -41.46 -5.26 31.58
C LEU A 214 -40.90 -6.41 30.76
N SER A 215 -41.76 -7.28 30.19
CA SER A 215 -41.31 -8.36 29.31
C SER A 215 -40.64 -7.88 28.06
N LYS A 216 -41.14 -6.79 27.43
CA LYS A 216 -40.49 -6.18 26.25
C LYS A 216 -39.11 -5.60 26.61
N LEU A 217 -38.99 -4.88 27.73
CA LEU A 217 -37.71 -4.32 28.18
C LEU A 217 -36.72 -5.43 28.51
N SER A 218 -37.15 -6.48 29.22
CA SER A 218 -36.29 -7.65 29.51
C SER A 218 -35.79 -8.35 28.24
N THR A 219 -36.69 -8.58 27.27
CA THR A 219 -36.33 -9.20 25.99
C THR A 219 -35.35 -8.31 25.21
N SER A 220 -35.58 -6.99 25.18
CA SER A 220 -34.67 -6.04 24.53
C SER A 220 -33.28 -6.05 25.18
N LEU A 221 -33.23 -6.08 26.50
CA LEU A 221 -31.97 -6.14 27.25
C LEU A 221 -31.20 -7.43 26.97
N GLU A 222 -31.87 -8.58 26.94
CA GLU A 222 -31.25 -9.87 26.60
C GLU A 222 -30.69 -9.91 25.16
N ASN A 223 -31.44 -9.32 24.21
CA ASN A 223 -30.97 -9.17 22.85
C ASN A 223 -29.72 -8.28 22.78
N SER A 224 -29.68 -7.17 23.50
CA SER A 224 -28.51 -6.29 23.55
C SER A 224 -27.28 -6.97 24.17
N LYS A 225 -27.48 -7.77 25.24
CA LYS A 225 -26.39 -8.58 25.82
C LYS A 225 -25.85 -9.60 24.82
N THR A 226 -26.74 -10.28 24.09
CA THR A 226 -26.34 -11.22 23.04
C THR A 226 -25.57 -10.53 21.91
N GLN A 227 -25.97 -9.31 21.55
CA GLN A 227 -25.25 -8.49 20.56
C GLN A 227 -23.87 -8.10 21.07
N LEU A 228 -23.72 -7.72 22.34
CA LEU A 228 -22.42 -7.43 22.95
C LEU A 228 -21.48 -8.62 22.92
N GLU A 229 -21.95 -9.80 23.34
CA GLU A 229 -21.16 -11.02 23.29
C GLU A 229 -20.76 -11.39 21.85
N THR A 230 -21.65 -11.17 20.90
CA THR A 230 -21.37 -11.38 19.48
C THR A 230 -20.31 -10.38 19.00
N ALA A 231 -20.42 -9.11 19.35
CA ALA A 231 -19.45 -8.09 18.99
C ALA A 231 -18.04 -8.39 19.57
N LYS A 232 -17.95 -8.78 20.85
CA LYS A 232 -16.68 -9.21 21.46
C LYS A 232 -16.09 -10.45 20.79
N ARG A 233 -16.93 -11.39 20.38
CA ARG A 233 -16.49 -12.57 19.64
C ARG A 233 -16.02 -12.24 18.23
N SER A 234 -16.74 -11.35 17.51
CA SER A 234 -16.28 -10.86 16.22
C SER A 234 -14.94 -10.15 16.35
N PHE A 235 -14.80 -9.30 17.34
CA PHE A 235 -13.54 -8.61 17.62
C PHE A 235 -12.37 -9.59 17.76
N TYR A 236 -12.56 -10.68 18.52
CA TYR A 236 -11.55 -11.73 18.63
C TYR A 236 -11.26 -12.42 17.28
N ASN A 237 -12.31 -12.72 16.50
CA ASN A 237 -12.14 -13.40 15.21
C ASN A 237 -11.45 -12.50 14.18
N ASP A 238 -11.72 -11.19 14.20
CA ASP A 238 -11.23 -10.23 13.22
C ASP A 238 -9.79 -9.78 13.52
N TYR A 239 -9.43 -9.70 14.82
CA TYR A 239 -8.16 -9.15 15.28
C TYR A 239 -7.22 -10.13 16.00
N GLY A 240 -7.68 -11.36 16.27
CA GLY A 240 -6.88 -12.40 16.94
C GLY A 240 -6.60 -12.14 18.42
N ILE A 241 -7.18 -11.09 19.00
CA ILE A 241 -7.03 -10.68 20.40
C ILE A 241 -8.38 -10.52 21.09
N ALA A 242 -8.45 -10.85 22.38
CA ALA A 242 -9.65 -10.64 23.15
C ALA A 242 -9.86 -9.14 23.42
N TYR A 243 -11.14 -8.70 23.39
CA TYR A 243 -11.47 -7.37 23.89
C TYR A 243 -11.26 -7.32 25.39
N GLU A 244 -10.60 -6.27 25.83
CA GLU A 244 -10.44 -5.91 27.23
C GLU A 244 -10.93 -4.49 27.48
N ASP A 245 -11.39 -4.20 28.71
CA ASP A 245 -11.90 -2.89 29.03
C ASP A 245 -10.79 -1.83 28.98
N ILE A 246 -11.08 -0.68 28.36
CA ILE A 246 -10.12 0.40 28.13
C ILE A 246 -10.22 1.39 29.31
N ASP A 247 -9.09 1.63 29.98
CA ASP A 247 -9.00 2.62 31.07
C ASP A 247 -8.33 3.91 30.65
N SER A 248 -7.44 3.84 29.67
CA SER A 248 -6.66 4.99 29.26
C SER A 248 -6.60 5.10 27.73
N VAL A 249 -6.71 6.33 27.29
CA VAL A 249 -6.57 6.71 25.91
C VAL A 249 -5.58 7.87 25.86
N ARG A 250 -4.53 7.75 25.04
CA ARG A 250 -3.59 8.84 24.84
C ARG A 250 -4.27 10.07 24.24
N GLU A 251 -3.74 11.23 24.50
CA GLU A 251 -4.22 12.46 23.88
C GLU A 251 -3.93 12.44 22.38
N ALA A 252 -4.94 12.77 21.58
CA ALA A 252 -4.85 12.82 20.13
C ALA A 252 -4.30 14.19 19.67
N VAL A 253 -3.44 14.18 18.64
CA VAL A 253 -2.94 15.38 18.00
C VAL A 253 -3.85 15.75 16.83
N LEU A 254 -4.68 16.78 17.02
CA LEU A 254 -5.67 17.22 16.03
C LEU A 254 -5.19 18.52 15.33
N GLU A 255 -4.04 18.43 14.67
CA GLU A 255 -3.48 19.50 13.84
C GLU A 255 -3.57 19.07 12.38
N VAL A 256 -4.22 19.88 11.55
CA VAL A 256 -4.39 19.60 10.11
C VAL A 256 -3.36 20.41 9.34
N ALA A 257 -2.45 19.73 8.63
CA ALA A 257 -1.48 20.39 7.77
C ALA A 257 -2.19 21.09 6.59
N THR A 258 -1.76 22.31 6.30
CA THR A 258 -2.35 23.13 5.21
C THR A 258 -1.52 23.12 3.93
N SER A 259 -0.27 22.61 3.96
CA SER A 259 0.58 22.50 2.77
C SER A 259 0.43 21.14 2.11
N SER A 260 0.13 21.14 0.84
CA SER A 260 0.03 19.93 0.01
C SER A 260 1.39 19.34 -0.39
N ASP A 261 2.51 20.01 -0.08
CA ASP A 261 3.86 19.62 -0.55
C ASP A 261 4.31 18.27 0.01
N GLY A 262 3.85 17.92 1.21
CA GLY A 262 4.11 16.62 1.85
C GLY A 262 3.25 15.47 1.33
N ASN A 263 2.06 15.78 0.79
CA ASN A 263 1.10 14.75 0.40
C ASN A 263 1.58 13.92 -0.79
N THR A 264 1.64 12.61 -0.61
CA THR A 264 2.17 11.67 -1.62
C THR A 264 1.34 11.66 -2.91
N SER A 265 0.02 11.79 -2.83
CA SER A 265 -0.84 11.80 -4.02
C SER A 265 -0.58 13.04 -4.89
N VAL A 266 -0.38 14.20 -4.26
CA VAL A 266 -0.03 15.45 -4.95
C VAL A 266 1.38 15.34 -5.54
N ARG A 267 2.34 14.79 -4.79
CA ARG A 267 3.72 14.56 -5.26
C ARG A 267 3.77 13.59 -6.44
N VAL A 268 3.05 12.48 -6.37
CA VAL A 268 2.95 11.50 -7.47
C VAL A 268 2.34 12.15 -8.71
N SER A 269 1.28 12.95 -8.55
CA SER A 269 0.66 13.67 -9.67
C SER A 269 1.61 14.70 -10.28
N LYS A 270 2.42 15.39 -9.48
CA LYS A 270 3.47 16.29 -9.95
C LYS A 270 4.56 15.54 -10.71
N LEU A 271 5.04 14.42 -10.19
CA LEU A 271 6.05 13.59 -10.88
C LEU A 271 5.52 13.05 -12.22
N ASN A 272 4.24 12.68 -12.30
CA ASN A 272 3.62 12.30 -13.57
C ASN A 272 3.54 13.47 -14.56
N LEU A 273 3.30 14.69 -14.07
CA LEU A 273 3.35 15.89 -14.88
C LEU A 273 4.78 16.15 -15.40
N ASP A 274 5.77 16.10 -14.53
CA ASP A 274 7.18 16.28 -14.88
C ASP A 274 7.63 15.22 -15.91
N LYS A 275 7.21 13.96 -15.74
CA LYS A 275 7.43 12.87 -16.70
C LYS A 275 6.81 13.15 -18.06
N ALA A 276 5.53 13.58 -18.10
CA ALA A 276 4.84 13.90 -19.34
C ALA A 276 5.51 15.08 -20.07
N GLN A 277 5.99 16.07 -19.33
CA GLN A 277 6.76 17.19 -19.89
C GLN A 277 8.08 16.70 -20.50
N GLN A 278 8.82 15.84 -19.81
CA GLN A 278 10.06 15.29 -20.33
C GLN A 278 9.84 14.40 -21.55
N GLU A 279 8.74 13.65 -21.61
CA GLU A 279 8.37 12.83 -22.78
C GLU A 279 8.08 13.72 -24.01
N LEU A 280 7.42 14.86 -23.81
CA LEU A 280 7.17 15.84 -24.88
C LEU A 280 8.46 16.53 -25.30
N ASP A 281 9.28 16.98 -24.34
CA ASP A 281 10.55 17.67 -24.62
C ASP A 281 11.53 16.75 -25.37
N ALA A 282 11.60 15.47 -24.99
CA ALA A 282 12.41 14.48 -25.67
C ALA A 282 11.96 14.23 -27.11
N LYS A 283 10.64 14.34 -27.40
CA LYS A 283 10.12 14.12 -28.76
C LYS A 283 10.16 15.36 -29.62
N THR A 284 10.06 16.55 -29.03
CA THR A 284 10.07 17.85 -29.75
C THR A 284 11.46 18.45 -29.89
N GLY A 285 12.40 18.05 -29.01
CA GLY A 285 13.80 18.44 -29.11
C GLY A 285 14.53 17.77 -30.27
N ASP A 286 15.69 18.30 -30.67
CA ASP A 286 16.60 17.68 -31.66
C ASP A 286 17.25 16.37 -31.10
N ALA A 287 16.70 15.80 -30.08
CA ALA A 287 17.27 14.83 -29.13
C ALA A 287 17.15 13.36 -29.56
N ASP A 288 16.54 13.06 -30.70
CA ASP A 288 16.52 11.68 -31.23
C ASP A 288 17.83 11.27 -31.94
N GLU A 289 18.92 12.00 -31.72
CA GLU A 289 20.22 11.63 -32.29
C GLU A 289 20.99 10.73 -31.33
N SER A 290 21.38 9.56 -31.80
CA SER A 290 22.24 8.64 -31.06
C SER A 290 23.51 8.32 -31.84
N LEU A 291 24.63 8.21 -31.14
CA LEU A 291 25.90 7.72 -31.67
C LEU A 291 26.20 6.35 -31.06
N ARG A 292 26.19 5.33 -31.90
CA ARG A 292 26.59 3.97 -31.51
C ARG A 292 27.98 3.65 -32.02
N LEU A 293 28.88 3.30 -31.13
CA LEU A 293 30.18 2.73 -31.44
C LEU A 293 30.14 1.23 -31.15
N SER A 294 30.62 0.43 -32.08
CA SER A 294 30.70 -1.01 -31.93
C SER A 294 32.04 -1.55 -32.41
N SER A 295 32.55 -2.56 -31.75
CA SER A 295 33.73 -3.31 -32.17
C SER A 295 33.51 -4.81 -31.94
N SER A 296 33.88 -5.66 -32.89
CA SER A 296 33.85 -7.09 -32.64
C SER A 296 35.07 -7.78 -33.27
N ILE A 297 35.45 -8.88 -32.67
CA ILE A 297 36.52 -9.79 -33.18
C ILE A 297 35.93 -11.19 -33.23
N GLU A 298 36.13 -11.85 -34.36
CA GLU A 298 35.74 -13.24 -34.61
C GLU A 298 36.93 -14.04 -35.11
N THR A 299 37.07 -15.26 -34.60
CA THR A 299 38.17 -16.13 -35.01
C THR A 299 37.64 -17.50 -35.46
N PRO A 300 36.97 -17.58 -36.63
CA PRO A 300 36.49 -18.85 -37.14
C PRO A 300 37.62 -19.85 -37.45
N VAL A 301 37.48 -21.04 -36.92
CA VAL A 301 38.37 -22.17 -37.21
C VAL A 301 37.56 -23.24 -37.94
N THR A 302 37.89 -23.50 -39.18
CA THR A 302 37.18 -24.46 -40.04
C THR A 302 37.99 -25.74 -40.20
N PHE A 303 37.33 -26.84 -39.89
CA PHE A 303 37.79 -28.19 -40.09
C PHE A 303 37.05 -28.81 -41.30
N SER A 304 37.75 -29.32 -42.30
CA SER A 304 37.15 -29.95 -43.47
C SER A 304 37.70 -31.36 -43.66
N SER A 305 36.87 -32.31 -44.12
CA SER A 305 37.30 -33.65 -44.35
C SER A 305 38.42 -33.71 -45.45
N GLY A 306 39.59 -34.24 -45.09
CA GLY A 306 40.70 -34.40 -46.01
C GLY A 306 41.55 -33.12 -46.24
N ALA A 307 41.39 -32.09 -45.44
CA ALA A 307 42.19 -30.85 -45.51
C ALA A 307 42.69 -30.44 -44.15
N ASP A 308 43.78 -29.68 -44.08
CA ASP A 308 44.25 -29.05 -42.84
C ASP A 308 43.27 -28.06 -42.32
N ALA A 309 43.22 -27.89 -40.98
CA ALA A 309 42.40 -26.91 -40.35
C ALA A 309 42.77 -25.48 -40.81
N LYS A 310 41.78 -24.70 -41.19
CA LYS A 310 41.98 -23.31 -41.59
C LYS A 310 41.44 -22.41 -40.51
N ALA A 311 42.25 -21.48 -40.05
CA ALA A 311 41.85 -20.43 -39.14
C ALA A 311 41.89 -19.06 -39.84
N SER A 312 40.94 -18.23 -39.57
CA SER A 312 40.95 -16.81 -39.96
C SER A 312 40.61 -15.95 -38.77
N VAL A 313 41.05 -14.72 -38.81
CA VAL A 313 40.68 -13.70 -37.80
C VAL A 313 40.00 -12.57 -38.56
N SER A 314 38.83 -12.19 -38.10
CA SER A 314 38.15 -11.01 -38.61
C SER A 314 37.81 -10.05 -37.44
N GLY A 315 38.00 -8.78 -37.67
CA GLY A 315 37.62 -7.74 -36.73
C GLY A 315 36.82 -6.66 -37.46
N ASN A 316 35.87 -6.11 -36.80
CA ASN A 316 35.15 -4.94 -37.29
C ASN A 316 35.13 -3.84 -36.25
N MET A 317 35.08 -2.62 -36.73
CA MET A 317 34.83 -1.42 -35.95
C MET A 317 33.76 -0.63 -36.70
N GLY A 318 32.70 -0.27 -36.02
CA GLY A 318 31.59 0.48 -36.58
C GLY A 318 31.25 1.71 -35.76
N ALA A 319 30.88 2.77 -36.45
CA ALA A 319 30.25 3.93 -35.91
C ALA A 319 28.92 4.16 -36.64
N MET A 320 27.86 4.41 -35.93
CA MET A 320 26.53 4.71 -36.49
C MET A 320 25.95 5.91 -35.80
N ILE A 321 25.58 6.90 -36.57
CA ILE A 321 24.78 8.04 -36.12
C ILE A 321 23.40 7.82 -36.67
N SER A 322 22.40 7.86 -35.80
CA SER A 322 20.99 7.78 -36.18
C SER A 322 20.23 8.94 -35.61
N GLY A 323 19.36 9.52 -36.40
CA GLY A 323 18.40 10.52 -36.03
C GLY A 323 17.01 10.14 -36.54
N PRO A 324 15.99 10.97 -36.27
CA PRO A 324 14.58 10.64 -36.55
C PRO A 324 14.29 10.25 -38.01
N ASN A 325 15.06 10.77 -38.97
CA ASN A 325 14.84 10.61 -40.41
C ASN A 325 16.04 10.11 -41.17
N TYR A 326 17.16 9.81 -40.53
CA TYR A 326 18.37 9.36 -41.14
C TYR A 326 19.16 8.41 -40.27
N SER A 327 19.90 7.54 -40.88
CA SER A 327 21.03 6.86 -40.23
C SER A 327 22.23 6.82 -41.15
N VAL A 328 23.39 7.07 -40.59
CA VAL A 328 24.67 6.97 -41.31
C VAL A 328 25.56 6.03 -40.51
N SER A 329 26.04 4.97 -41.16
CA SER A 329 26.98 4.04 -40.55
C SER A 329 28.25 3.96 -41.35
N ALA A 330 29.36 3.85 -40.65
CA ALA A 330 30.67 3.56 -41.21
C ALA A 330 31.23 2.30 -40.51
N THR A 331 31.54 1.27 -41.27
CA THR A 331 32.09 0.02 -40.72
C THR A 331 33.38 -0.32 -41.41
N ALA A 332 34.45 -0.37 -40.65
CA ALA A 332 35.75 -0.87 -41.09
C ALA A 332 35.90 -2.34 -40.71
N ASN A 333 36.15 -3.17 -41.68
CA ASN A 333 36.40 -4.61 -41.48
C ASN A 333 37.82 -4.94 -41.86
N ALA A 334 38.43 -5.84 -41.14
CA ALA A 334 39.75 -6.40 -41.45
C ALA A 334 39.68 -7.94 -41.31
N LYS A 335 40.06 -8.64 -42.35
CA LYS A 335 40.13 -10.11 -42.33
C LYS A 335 41.55 -10.55 -42.61
N TYR A 336 42.02 -11.55 -41.87
CA TYR A 336 43.28 -12.24 -42.10
C TYR A 336 43.05 -13.75 -42.17
N ASP A 337 43.32 -14.33 -43.35
CA ASP A 337 43.25 -15.75 -43.61
C ASP A 337 44.51 -16.28 -44.33
N GLY A 338 45.64 -15.66 -44.02
CA GLY A 338 46.89 -15.77 -44.74
C GLY A 338 47.18 -14.55 -45.61
N THR A 339 46.16 -13.77 -45.93
CA THR A 339 46.25 -12.49 -46.62
C THR A 339 45.41 -11.47 -45.88
N PHE A 340 45.96 -10.26 -45.65
CA PHE A 340 45.22 -9.18 -44.97
C PHE A 340 44.32 -8.47 -45.98
N THR A 341 43.01 -8.47 -45.67
CA THR A 341 41.99 -7.88 -46.56
C THR A 341 41.19 -6.84 -45.76
N PRO A 342 41.51 -5.55 -45.83
CA PRO A 342 40.72 -4.49 -45.22
C PRO A 342 39.58 -4.11 -46.14
N SER A 343 38.42 -3.72 -45.53
CA SER A 343 37.30 -3.10 -46.23
C SER A 343 36.67 -2.01 -45.36
N LEU A 344 36.17 -0.95 -46.01
CA LEU A 344 35.40 0.10 -45.38
C LEU A 344 34.07 0.18 -46.09
N THR A 345 33.00 0.10 -45.33
CA THR A 345 31.62 0.26 -45.82
C THR A 345 31.02 1.49 -45.18
N ILE A 346 30.52 2.41 -45.97
CA ILE A 346 29.76 3.56 -45.54
C ILE A 346 28.34 3.40 -46.09
N GLN A 347 27.35 3.46 -45.24
CA GLN A 347 25.95 3.30 -45.60
C GLN A 347 25.15 4.42 -44.99
N GLY A 348 24.32 5.05 -45.79
CA GLY A 348 23.37 6.06 -45.33
C GLY A 348 21.96 5.65 -45.75
N THR A 349 21.02 5.81 -44.82
CA THR A 349 19.60 5.63 -45.09
C THR A 349 18.89 6.94 -44.73
N TRP A 350 17.95 7.32 -45.58
CA TRP A 350 17.11 8.49 -45.38
C TRP A 350 15.66 8.08 -45.50
N SER A 351 14.85 8.29 -44.46
CA SER A 351 13.42 7.98 -44.51
C SER A 351 12.59 9.19 -44.93
N ASN A 352 11.52 8.94 -45.69
CA ASN A 352 10.78 9.98 -46.34
C ASN A 352 9.47 10.28 -45.61
N ARG A 353 9.04 11.52 -45.60
CA ARG A 353 7.75 12.22 -45.33
C ARG A 353 6.58 11.51 -44.65
N THR A 354 6.43 10.19 -44.70
CA THR A 354 5.41 9.42 -43.96
C THR A 354 5.67 9.43 -42.47
N ASP A 355 6.93 9.45 -42.07
CA ASP A 355 7.34 9.43 -40.66
C ASP A 355 7.06 10.80 -39.99
N ARG A 356 7.14 11.91 -40.72
CA ARG A 356 6.77 13.22 -40.17
C ARG A 356 5.31 13.31 -39.71
N LYS A 357 4.35 12.73 -40.44
CA LYS A 357 2.94 12.73 -40.03
C LYS A 357 2.72 11.84 -38.80
N ALA A 358 3.43 10.72 -38.71
CA ALA A 358 3.40 9.88 -37.51
C ALA A 358 3.99 10.62 -36.31
N THR A 359 5.13 11.28 -36.50
CA THR A 359 5.78 12.11 -35.46
C THR A 359 4.88 13.27 -35.02
N ASP A 360 4.25 14.00 -35.96
CA ASP A 360 3.31 15.08 -35.64
C ASP A 360 2.11 14.56 -34.80
N LEU A 361 1.59 13.37 -35.11
CA LEU A 361 0.51 12.75 -34.35
C LEU A 361 0.96 12.25 -32.97
N GLU A 362 2.18 11.76 -32.87
CA GLU A 362 2.80 11.36 -31.61
C GLU A 362 3.02 12.59 -30.71
N VAL A 363 3.55 13.68 -31.25
CA VAL A 363 3.70 14.95 -30.52
C VAL A 363 2.35 15.46 -30.03
N LEU A 364 1.32 15.46 -30.87
CA LEU A 364 -0.03 15.85 -30.46
C LEU A 364 -0.57 14.95 -29.34
N THR A 365 -0.25 13.65 -29.38
CA THR A 365 -0.64 12.72 -28.31
C THR A 365 0.08 13.05 -27.00
N LEU A 366 1.38 13.38 -27.05
CA LEU A 366 2.16 13.77 -25.88
C LEU A 366 1.70 15.13 -25.31
N GLU A 367 1.37 16.10 -26.17
CA GLU A 367 0.75 17.37 -25.76
C GLU A 367 -0.58 17.12 -25.00
N ASN A 368 -1.42 16.24 -25.53
CA ASN A 368 -2.66 15.87 -24.85
C ASN A 368 -2.41 15.16 -23.52
N ASN A 369 -1.41 14.26 -23.45
CA ASN A 369 -1.01 13.59 -22.22
C ASN A 369 -0.51 14.60 -21.19
N LEU A 370 0.26 15.59 -21.58
CA LEU A 370 0.73 16.67 -20.71
C LEU A 370 -0.45 17.48 -20.15
N ILE A 371 -1.42 17.85 -20.99
CA ILE A 371 -2.63 18.54 -20.54
C ILE A 371 -3.39 17.70 -19.51
N VAL A 372 -3.55 16.39 -19.77
CA VAL A 372 -4.21 15.47 -18.83
C VAL A 372 -3.41 15.36 -17.53
N ALA A 373 -2.11 15.27 -17.59
CA ALA A 373 -1.24 15.21 -16.40
C ALA A 373 -1.33 16.52 -15.59
N GLN A 374 -1.37 17.69 -16.24
CA GLN A 374 -1.60 18.98 -15.57
C GLN A 374 -2.97 19.00 -14.88
N MET A 375 -4.03 18.58 -15.56
CA MET A 375 -5.38 18.51 -14.96
C MET A 375 -5.41 17.58 -13.75
N ASN A 376 -4.72 16.44 -13.83
CA ASN A 376 -4.63 15.48 -12.72
C ASN A 376 -3.88 16.07 -11.52
N TYR A 377 -2.81 16.83 -11.76
CA TYR A 377 -2.08 17.52 -10.69
C TYR A 377 -2.94 18.60 -10.02
N ASP A 378 -3.64 19.43 -10.80
CA ASP A 378 -4.53 20.47 -10.28
C ASP A 378 -5.70 19.86 -9.49
N ASN A 379 -6.29 18.77 -9.99
CA ASN A 379 -7.34 18.03 -9.30
C ASN A 379 -6.84 17.40 -7.98
N ALA A 380 -5.63 16.86 -7.97
CA ALA A 380 -5.02 16.29 -6.74
C ALA A 380 -4.85 17.39 -5.68
N LYS A 381 -4.35 18.58 -6.04
CA LYS A 381 -4.25 19.73 -5.14
C LYS A 381 -5.62 20.17 -4.62
N GLN A 382 -6.58 20.33 -5.51
CA GLN A 382 -7.94 20.74 -5.11
C GLN A 382 -8.57 19.70 -4.15
N SER A 383 -8.44 18.41 -4.45
CA SER A 383 -8.93 17.34 -3.59
C SER A 383 -8.29 17.35 -2.22
N TYR A 384 -6.97 17.62 -2.15
CA TYR A 384 -6.26 17.80 -0.89
C TYR A 384 -6.82 18.99 -0.10
N ASP A 385 -6.95 20.16 -0.72
CA ASP A 385 -7.47 21.37 -0.09
C ASP A 385 -8.90 21.19 0.44
N ASP A 386 -9.75 20.50 -0.33
CA ASP A 386 -11.13 20.20 0.08
C ASP A 386 -11.16 19.23 1.28
N THR A 387 -10.27 18.23 1.28
CA THR A 387 -10.13 17.29 2.41
C THR A 387 -9.61 18.01 3.67
N VAL A 388 -8.61 18.89 3.53
CA VAL A 388 -8.10 19.73 4.64
C VAL A 388 -9.21 20.59 5.25
N ARG A 389 -10.06 21.21 4.42
CA ARG A 389 -11.21 21.99 4.91
C ARG A 389 -12.21 21.10 5.64
N ALA A 390 -12.55 19.94 5.09
CA ALA A 390 -13.47 19.00 5.72
C ALA A 390 -12.93 18.51 7.06
N LEU A 391 -11.67 18.08 7.13
CA LEU A 391 -11.02 17.65 8.39
C LEU A 391 -10.95 18.79 9.41
N SER A 392 -10.65 20.02 8.98
CA SER A 392 -10.64 21.17 9.87
C SER A 392 -12.01 21.44 10.51
N ILE A 393 -13.10 21.30 9.74
CA ILE A 393 -14.47 21.41 10.26
C ILE A 393 -14.77 20.26 11.23
N GLU A 394 -14.37 19.02 10.90
CA GLU A 394 -14.57 17.88 11.78
C GLU A 394 -13.83 18.04 13.11
N VAL A 395 -12.58 18.52 13.08
CA VAL A 395 -11.82 18.84 14.30
C VAL A 395 -12.51 19.90 15.15
N GLN A 396 -13.02 20.97 14.54
CA GLN A 396 -13.76 22.02 15.26
C GLN A 396 -15.04 21.47 15.87
N ASN A 397 -15.80 20.68 15.12
CA ASN A 397 -17.03 20.07 15.61
C ASN A 397 -16.76 19.09 16.75
N HIS A 398 -15.71 18.26 16.63
CA HIS A 398 -15.32 17.36 17.71
C HIS A 398 -14.96 18.13 18.98
N LYS A 399 -14.10 19.16 18.88
CA LYS A 399 -13.73 20.01 20.02
C LYS A 399 -14.97 20.66 20.69
N ALA A 400 -15.87 21.22 19.90
CA ALA A 400 -17.11 21.83 20.43
C ALA A 400 -18.01 20.78 21.10
N THR A 401 -18.11 19.57 20.56
CA THR A 401 -18.88 18.47 21.16
C THR A 401 -18.28 18.03 22.49
N VAL A 402 -16.95 17.88 22.57
CA VAL A 402 -16.25 17.52 23.80
C VAL A 402 -16.42 18.62 24.86
N GLU A 403 -16.28 19.89 24.47
CA GLU A 403 -16.48 21.02 25.39
C GLU A 403 -17.92 21.05 25.98
N ALA A 404 -18.92 20.87 25.12
CA ALA A 404 -20.33 20.80 25.58
C ALA A 404 -20.56 19.61 26.51
N PHE A 405 -19.99 18.44 26.18
CA PHE A 405 -20.05 17.25 27.02
C PHE A 405 -19.38 17.47 28.40
N GLU A 406 -18.19 18.08 28.44
CA GLU A 406 -17.51 18.33 29.72
C GLU A 406 -18.31 19.27 30.65
N VAL A 407 -19.07 20.22 30.11
CA VAL A 407 -19.97 21.04 30.89
C VAL A 407 -21.11 20.19 31.51
N GLU A 408 -21.68 19.26 30.73
CA GLU A 408 -22.72 18.33 31.21
C GLU A 408 -22.14 17.37 32.26
N ALA A 409 -20.98 16.80 32.03
CA ALA A 409 -20.31 15.90 32.98
C ALA A 409 -19.98 16.59 34.31
N GLN A 410 -19.52 17.85 34.28
CA GLN A 410 -19.30 18.64 35.48
C GLN A 410 -20.60 18.92 36.24
N TYR A 411 -21.70 19.14 35.53
CA TYR A 411 -23.00 19.28 36.14
C TYR A 411 -23.45 17.98 36.84
N ASN A 412 -23.33 16.85 36.17
CA ASN A 412 -23.68 15.53 36.72
C ASN A 412 -22.82 15.18 37.95
N GLN A 413 -21.54 15.51 37.93
CA GLN A 413 -20.66 15.35 39.09
C GLN A 413 -21.14 16.17 40.29
N LYS A 414 -21.58 17.44 40.10
CA LYS A 414 -22.14 18.27 41.17
C LYS A 414 -23.47 17.73 41.67
N ILE A 415 -24.33 17.19 40.79
CA ILE A 415 -25.57 16.51 41.18
C ILE A 415 -25.23 15.31 42.08
N LEU A 416 -24.22 14.49 41.71
CA LEU A 416 -23.82 13.37 42.56
C LEU A 416 -23.35 13.82 43.94
N GLU A 417 -22.51 14.85 44.03
CA GLU A 417 -22.02 15.40 45.31
C GLU A 417 -23.19 15.92 46.19
N TYR A 418 -24.13 16.63 45.57
CA TYR A 418 -25.30 17.14 46.26
C TYR A 418 -26.24 16.02 46.73
N THR A 419 -26.55 15.07 45.86
CA THR A 419 -27.42 13.92 46.16
C THR A 419 -26.78 13.02 47.24
N THR A 420 -25.49 12.81 47.22
CA THR A 420 -24.74 12.07 48.26
C THR A 420 -24.92 12.78 49.62
N THR A 421 -24.76 14.10 49.66
CA THR A 421 -24.95 14.90 50.87
C THR A 421 -26.40 14.81 51.42
N LEU A 422 -27.41 14.83 50.55
CA LEU A 422 -28.79 14.65 50.92
C LEU A 422 -29.07 13.23 51.42
N TYR A 423 -28.53 12.25 50.77
CA TYR A 423 -28.65 10.82 51.16
C TYR A 423 -28.09 10.55 52.54
N GLU A 424 -26.90 11.09 52.87
CA GLU A 424 -26.27 10.99 54.18
C GLU A 424 -27.18 11.64 55.30
N LYS A 425 -27.96 12.63 54.93
CA LYS A 425 -28.92 13.29 55.83
C LYS A 425 -30.32 12.62 55.86
N GLY A 426 -30.49 11.53 55.11
CA GLY A 426 -31.77 10.83 54.97
C GLY A 426 -32.83 11.59 54.16
N MET A 427 -32.41 12.56 53.32
CA MET A 427 -33.27 13.44 52.50
C MET A 427 -33.34 13.00 51.03
N ALA A 428 -32.48 12.10 50.59
CA ALA A 428 -32.55 11.50 49.28
C ALA A 428 -32.71 9.97 49.38
N SER A 429 -33.34 9.39 48.40
CA SER A 429 -33.55 7.93 48.31
C SER A 429 -32.35 7.21 47.70
N ASP A 430 -32.28 5.89 47.94
CA ASP A 430 -31.28 4.99 47.28
C ASP A 430 -31.37 5.12 45.76
N SER A 431 -32.55 5.29 45.19
CA SER A 431 -32.75 5.43 43.74
C SER A 431 -32.12 6.72 43.22
N GLU A 432 -32.33 7.84 43.89
CA GLU A 432 -31.76 9.13 43.48
C GLU A 432 -30.24 9.12 43.53
N LEU A 433 -29.66 8.51 44.57
CA LEU A 433 -28.21 8.34 44.66
C LEU A 433 -27.68 7.42 43.53
N SER A 434 -28.34 6.29 43.31
CA SER A 434 -27.99 5.36 42.26
C SER A 434 -28.07 5.97 40.84
N ASP A 435 -29.12 6.80 40.60
CA ASP A 435 -29.27 7.49 39.31
C ASP A 435 -28.17 8.55 39.12
N ALA A 436 -27.78 9.27 40.13
CA ALA A 436 -26.68 10.24 40.05
C ALA A 436 -25.32 9.56 39.83
N GLN A 437 -25.07 8.46 40.54
CA GLN A 437 -23.86 7.62 40.30
C GLN A 437 -23.79 7.07 38.88
N ALA A 438 -24.94 6.67 38.36
CA ALA A 438 -25.07 6.14 37.04
C ALA A 438 -24.78 7.19 35.94
N ALA A 439 -25.22 8.42 36.15
CA ALA A 439 -24.94 9.51 35.23
C ALA A 439 -23.44 9.77 35.14
N VAL A 440 -22.74 9.83 36.27
CA VAL A 440 -21.27 10.03 36.28
C VAL A 440 -20.54 8.85 35.66
N SER A 441 -20.90 7.60 35.95
CA SER A 441 -20.30 6.41 35.32
C SER A 441 -20.46 6.43 33.80
N LYS A 442 -21.62 6.83 33.31
CA LYS A 442 -21.87 7.02 31.87
C LYS A 442 -21.00 8.11 31.28
N ASP A 443 -20.79 9.22 32.00
CA ASP A 443 -19.93 10.31 31.54
C ASP A 443 -18.48 9.86 31.46
N ASP A 444 -17.96 9.06 32.40
CA ASP A 444 -16.63 8.52 32.38
C ASP A 444 -16.43 7.59 31.16
N ALA A 445 -17.40 6.73 30.87
CA ALA A 445 -17.35 5.90 29.66
C ALA A 445 -17.43 6.73 28.36
N ASN A 446 -18.25 7.79 28.34
CA ASN A 446 -18.34 8.70 27.19
C ASN A 446 -17.03 9.49 26.97
N ARG A 447 -16.29 9.86 28.02
CA ARG A 447 -14.95 10.46 27.87
C ARG A 447 -14.00 9.56 27.09
N ILE A 448 -14.01 8.26 27.42
CA ILE A 448 -13.23 7.27 26.67
C ILE A 448 -13.67 7.24 25.20
N VAL A 449 -14.96 7.21 24.93
CA VAL A 449 -15.49 7.22 23.55
C VAL A 449 -15.03 8.46 22.79
N TYR A 450 -15.12 9.66 23.37
CA TYR A 450 -14.68 10.88 22.72
C TYR A 450 -13.17 10.92 22.49
N ALA A 451 -12.38 10.41 23.43
CA ALA A 451 -10.94 10.28 23.24
C ALA A 451 -10.59 9.31 22.11
N LEU A 452 -11.29 8.18 21.99
CA LEU A 452 -11.14 7.24 20.90
C LEU A 452 -11.55 7.83 19.55
N GLN A 453 -12.63 8.60 19.50
CA GLN A 453 -13.05 9.33 18.29
C GLN A 453 -12.00 10.36 17.86
N ALA A 454 -11.33 11.01 18.81
CA ALA A 454 -10.21 11.89 18.51
C ALA A 454 -9.04 11.14 17.88
N LEU A 455 -8.73 9.92 18.33
CA LEU A 455 -7.67 9.08 17.70
C LEU A 455 -8.03 8.67 16.26
N VAL A 456 -9.31 8.32 16.01
CA VAL A 456 -9.78 8.03 14.65
C VAL A 456 -9.60 9.27 13.76
N LEU A 457 -9.91 10.46 14.28
CA LEU A 457 -9.74 11.70 13.54
C LEU A 457 -8.27 12.03 13.31
N GLU A 458 -7.39 11.80 14.29
CA GLU A 458 -5.93 11.92 14.14
C GLU A 458 -5.40 10.99 13.01
N ASN A 459 -5.83 9.74 12.98
CA ASN A 459 -5.41 8.81 11.93
C ASN A 459 -5.91 9.25 10.54
N ARG A 460 -7.13 9.82 10.45
CA ARG A 460 -7.64 10.39 9.19
C ARG A 460 -6.84 11.61 8.75
N ILE A 461 -6.37 12.44 9.67
CA ILE A 461 -5.47 13.56 9.38
C ILE A 461 -4.15 13.00 8.85
N LYS A 462 -3.55 12.02 9.52
CA LYS A 462 -2.30 11.36 9.06
C LYS A 462 -2.45 10.73 7.67
N ILE A 463 -3.57 10.06 7.38
CA ILE A 463 -3.86 9.50 6.05
C ILE A 463 -3.88 10.59 4.98
N ASN A 464 -4.39 11.78 5.31
CA ASN A 464 -4.40 12.90 4.37
C ASN A 464 -3.01 13.55 4.20
N GLU A 465 -2.13 13.42 5.18
CA GLU A 465 -0.76 13.93 5.12
C GLU A 465 0.19 12.98 4.36
N LEU A 466 -0.15 11.68 4.29
CA LEU A 466 0.58 10.70 3.49
C LEU A 466 0.48 11.03 1.98
#